data_ff6423494805c45d04fe1dffcdee25fd
#
_entry.id   ff6423494805c45d04fe1dffcdee25fd
#
_cell.length_a   1.000
_cell.length_b   1.000
_cell.length_c   1.000
_cell.angle_alpha   90.00
_cell.angle_beta   90.00
_cell.angle_gamma   90.00
#
_symmetry.space_group_name_H-M   'P 1'
#
loop_
_entity.id
_entity.type
_entity.pdbx_description
1 polymer ?
#
loop_
_entity_poly.entity_id
_entity_poly.type
_entity_poly.pdbx_seq_one_letter_code
_entity_poly.pdbx_strand_id
1 'polypeptide(L)'
;MGCVGSADNVGLQTASPETEGVVAKLHYRITTLLLFGCCVLVTALDWVGNGNKITCVMEGNSDDWSIPPAVINTYCYIMSTFTLPSQLSGDIGRDVVAPGLGTYNSKTDDVTIKAYYQWVPFVLFFQACLFYVPHLLCKAWEGGKITGIISGLNSIVIDRSDRSSKQKVLAQYLVDNLNTHNIWAVKIFLTEVMYFLNVLANIYLIDVFLDGEFRQYGLEVASMMEADPEDRTDPMSRIFPRMTKCTFNKFGPGGTLQRRVFK
;
A
#
# COMPACT_ATOMS: atom_id res chain seq x y z
N MET A 1 -2.66 14.13 -23.14
CA MET A 1 -3.35 14.56 -24.37
C MET A 1 -4.64 13.78 -24.44
N GLY A 2 -5.61 14.26 -24.09
CA GLY A 2 -6.94 14.76 -24.14
C GLY A 2 -7.86 13.81 -24.89
N CYS A 3 -8.75 13.12 -24.16
CA CYS A 3 -10.07 12.78 -24.68
C CYS A 3 -11.09 13.58 -23.88
N VAL A 4 -11.30 14.81 -24.32
CA VAL A 4 -12.50 15.56 -24.02
C VAL A 4 -13.60 14.91 -24.86
N GLY A 5 -14.44 14.10 -24.24
CA GLY A 5 -15.68 13.60 -24.85
C GLY A 5 -16.71 14.71 -24.84
N SER A 6 -17.12 15.09 -26.01
CA SER A 6 -18.26 15.95 -26.32
C SER A 6 -19.49 15.51 -25.52
N ALA A 7 -20.05 16.41 -24.76
CA ALA A 7 -21.45 16.33 -24.34
C ALA A 7 -22.31 16.48 -25.61
N ASP A 8 -23.22 15.51 -25.79
CA ASP A 8 -24.52 15.59 -26.41
C ASP A 8 -24.90 14.25 -27.02
N ASN A 9 -25.56 13.46 -26.21
CA ASN A 9 -26.67 12.60 -26.60
C ASN A 9 -27.11 11.85 -25.33
N VAL A 10 -28.29 12.16 -24.87
CA VAL A 10 -29.06 11.31 -23.93
C VAL A 10 -29.48 10.05 -24.72
N GLY A 11 -28.48 9.29 -25.15
CA GLY A 11 -28.63 7.93 -25.61
C GLY A 11 -28.64 7.05 -24.40
N LEU A 12 -29.71 6.28 -24.19
CA LEU A 12 -29.78 5.19 -23.23
C LEU A 12 -28.46 4.42 -23.29
N GLN A 13 -27.64 4.56 -22.27
CA GLN A 13 -26.38 3.82 -22.15
C GLN A 13 -26.75 2.34 -22.07
N THR A 14 -26.59 1.63 -23.14
CA THR A 14 -26.54 0.17 -23.14
C THR A 14 -25.39 -0.21 -22.22
N ALA A 15 -25.72 -0.78 -21.04
CA ALA A 15 -24.72 -1.28 -20.10
C ALA A 15 -23.81 -2.25 -20.88
N SER A 16 -22.52 -1.94 -20.94
CA SER A 16 -21.55 -2.87 -21.51
C SER A 16 -21.66 -4.21 -20.79
N PRO A 17 -21.64 -5.35 -21.49
CA PRO A 17 -21.72 -6.64 -20.84
C PRO A 17 -20.56 -6.78 -19.88
N GLU A 18 -20.87 -6.98 -18.62
CA GLU A 18 -19.88 -7.19 -17.57
C GLU A 18 -19.38 -8.63 -17.62
N THR A 19 -18.16 -8.80 -18.07
CA THR A 19 -17.49 -10.11 -18.21
C THR A 19 -16.72 -10.50 -16.96
N GLU A 20 -16.48 -9.52 -16.08
CA GLU A 20 -15.65 -9.70 -14.89
C GLU A 20 -16.49 -10.02 -13.65
N GLY A 21 -16.04 -11.01 -12.88
CA GLY A 21 -16.64 -11.38 -11.61
C GLY A 21 -16.53 -10.27 -10.55
N VAL A 22 -17.36 -10.35 -9.51
CA VAL A 22 -17.36 -9.39 -8.39
C VAL A 22 -15.98 -9.34 -7.71
N VAL A 23 -15.32 -10.49 -7.55
CA VAL A 23 -13.99 -10.59 -6.94
C VAL A 23 -12.94 -9.84 -7.75
N ALA A 24 -12.94 -9.98 -9.07
CA ALA A 24 -12.04 -9.25 -9.95
C ALA A 24 -12.25 -7.72 -9.84
N LYS A 25 -13.52 -7.27 -9.82
CA LYS A 25 -13.83 -5.83 -9.64
C LYS A 25 -13.35 -5.28 -8.28
N LEU A 26 -13.54 -6.03 -7.21
CA LEU A 26 -13.02 -5.69 -5.89
C LEU A 26 -11.49 -5.56 -5.92
N HIS A 27 -10.82 -6.52 -6.57
CA HIS A 27 -9.37 -6.57 -6.66
C HIS A 27 -8.80 -5.36 -7.43
N TYR A 28 -9.21 -5.12 -8.68
CA TYR A 28 -8.57 -4.06 -9.47
C TYR A 28 -9.18 -2.68 -9.27
N ARG A 29 -10.48 -2.57 -8.90
CA ARG A 29 -11.14 -1.27 -8.77
C ARG A 29 -11.05 -0.72 -7.36
N ILE A 30 -11.55 -1.50 -6.37
CA ILE A 30 -11.63 -1.02 -4.98
C ILE A 30 -10.23 -0.99 -4.35
N THR A 31 -9.47 -2.07 -4.45
CA THR A 31 -8.13 -2.12 -3.84
C THR A 31 -7.17 -1.10 -4.47
N THR A 32 -7.18 -0.96 -5.79
CA THR A 32 -6.34 0.04 -6.47
C THR A 32 -6.72 1.45 -6.08
N LEU A 33 -8.03 1.79 -6.05
CA LEU A 33 -8.49 3.11 -5.63
C LEU A 33 -8.14 3.40 -4.16
N LEU A 34 -8.27 2.40 -3.30
CA LEU A 34 -7.92 2.54 -1.87
C LEU A 34 -6.43 2.78 -1.69
N LEU A 35 -5.56 1.97 -2.31
CA LEU A 35 -4.11 2.13 -2.23
C LEU A 35 -3.65 3.47 -2.82
N PHE A 36 -4.20 3.85 -3.97
CA PHE A 36 -3.89 5.13 -4.60
C PHE A 36 -4.39 6.30 -3.75
N GLY A 37 -5.59 6.20 -3.18
CA GLY A 37 -6.13 7.18 -2.24
C GLY A 37 -5.27 7.34 -0.99
N CYS A 38 -4.80 6.23 -0.40
CA CYS A 38 -3.85 6.25 0.71
C CYS A 38 -2.51 6.90 0.31
N CYS A 39 -1.99 6.58 -0.88
CA CYS A 39 -0.77 7.20 -1.40
C CYS A 39 -0.92 8.74 -1.50
N VAL A 40 -2.02 9.21 -2.09
CA VAL A 40 -2.32 10.65 -2.21
C VAL A 40 -2.48 11.29 -0.83
N LEU A 41 -3.20 10.62 0.08
CA LEU A 41 -3.43 11.13 1.45
C LEU A 41 -2.11 11.27 2.21
N VAL A 42 -1.25 10.26 2.20
CA VAL A 42 0.07 10.32 2.86
C VAL A 42 0.91 11.44 2.27
N THR A 43 0.95 11.56 0.95
CA THR A 43 1.70 12.63 0.27
C THR A 43 1.13 14.03 0.58
N ALA A 44 -0.20 14.16 0.60
CA ALA A 44 -0.85 15.43 0.92
C ALA A 44 -0.60 15.86 2.38
N LEU A 45 -0.65 14.91 3.33
CA LEU A 45 -0.33 15.19 4.74
C LEU A 45 1.12 15.65 4.93
N ASP A 46 2.05 15.09 4.15
CA ASP A 46 3.44 15.53 4.13
C ASP A 46 3.59 17.01 3.68
N TRP A 47 2.74 17.43 2.75
CA TRP A 47 2.75 18.82 2.25
C TRP A 47 2.08 19.80 3.21
N VAL A 48 0.93 19.43 3.77
CA VAL A 48 0.15 20.28 4.69
C VAL A 48 0.86 20.42 6.05
N GLY A 49 1.59 19.41 6.49
CA GLY A 49 2.34 19.40 7.76
C GLY A 49 3.59 20.27 7.80
N ASN A 50 3.75 21.26 6.92
CA ASN A 50 4.94 22.12 6.81
C ASN A 50 6.27 21.37 6.63
N GLY A 51 6.24 20.15 6.11
CA GLY A 51 7.44 19.32 5.88
C GLY A 51 8.08 18.77 7.17
N ASN A 52 7.50 18.98 8.33
CA ASN A 52 8.00 18.44 9.59
C ASN A 52 7.54 16.98 9.78
N LYS A 53 8.17 16.09 9.01
CA LYS A 53 7.91 14.65 9.07
C LYS A 53 8.39 14.01 10.37
N ILE A 54 9.41 14.57 10.98
CA ILE A 54 9.98 14.17 12.27
C ILE A 54 10.24 15.44 13.08
N THR A 55 9.88 15.41 14.35
CA THR A 55 10.21 16.47 15.30
C THR A 55 11.18 15.91 16.33
N CYS A 56 12.40 16.43 16.33
CA CYS A 56 13.41 16.04 17.31
C CYS A 56 13.22 16.83 18.60
N VAL A 57 13.06 16.11 19.71
CA VAL A 57 13.05 16.71 21.05
C VAL A 57 14.49 16.98 21.47
N MET A 58 14.83 18.25 21.65
CA MET A 58 16.16 18.70 22.08
C MET A 58 16.10 19.06 23.56
N GLU A 59 16.88 18.36 24.39
CA GLU A 59 17.10 18.74 25.77
C GLU A 59 18.15 19.84 25.85
N GLY A 60 17.81 20.99 26.42
CA GLY A 60 18.69 22.15 26.62
C GLY A 60 18.06 23.48 26.22
N ASN A 61 18.65 24.57 26.66
CA ASN A 61 18.18 25.90 26.29
C ASN A 61 18.41 26.11 24.78
N SER A 62 17.39 26.65 24.10
CA SER A 62 17.41 26.96 22.67
C SER A 62 18.59 27.85 22.25
N ASP A 63 19.18 28.59 23.18
CA ASP A 63 20.29 29.52 22.94
C ASP A 63 21.65 28.85 22.80
N ASP A 64 21.78 27.57 23.22
CA ASP A 64 23.01 26.78 23.10
C ASP A 64 23.15 26.07 21.74
N TRP A 65 22.14 26.18 20.88
CA TRP A 65 22.10 25.52 19.59
C TRP A 65 22.33 26.51 18.45
N SER A 66 23.53 26.48 17.88
CA SER A 66 23.88 27.23 16.67
C SER A 66 23.19 26.72 15.40
N ILE A 67 22.42 25.59 15.48
CA ILE A 67 21.81 24.93 14.33
C ILE A 67 20.28 25.02 14.48
N PRO A 68 19.55 25.49 13.45
CA PRO A 68 18.10 25.53 13.46
C PRO A 68 17.47 24.14 13.63
N PRO A 69 16.41 23.97 14.44
CA PRO A 69 15.73 22.68 14.63
C PRO A 69 15.26 22.01 13.33
N ALA A 70 14.84 22.80 12.35
CA ALA A 70 14.42 22.31 11.05
C ALA A 70 15.52 21.53 10.30
N VAL A 71 16.79 21.94 10.47
CA VAL A 71 17.94 21.25 9.85
C VAL A 71 18.14 19.88 10.49
N ILE A 72 18.03 19.79 11.82
CA ILE A 72 18.17 18.55 12.57
C ILE A 72 17.02 17.61 12.23
N ASN A 73 15.79 18.09 12.19
CA ASN A 73 14.60 17.32 11.80
C ASN A 73 14.77 16.72 10.39
N THR A 74 15.18 17.55 9.43
CA THR A 74 15.41 17.10 8.05
C THR A 74 16.55 16.09 7.98
N TYR A 75 17.64 16.31 8.69
CA TYR A 75 18.77 15.39 8.76
C TYR A 75 18.33 14.02 9.30
N CYS A 76 17.63 13.99 10.45
CA CYS A 76 17.15 12.76 11.07
C CYS A 76 16.14 12.01 10.18
N TYR A 77 15.34 12.74 9.40
CA TYR A 77 14.45 12.14 8.42
C TYR A 77 15.22 11.42 7.30
N ILE A 78 16.27 12.05 6.77
CA ILE A 78 17.07 11.51 5.64
C ILE A 78 17.97 10.37 6.09
N MET A 79 18.65 10.54 7.24
CA MET A 79 19.66 9.59 7.73
C MET A 79 19.07 8.37 8.45
N SER A 80 17.76 8.28 8.52
CA SER A 80 17.00 7.25 9.25
C SER A 80 17.04 7.41 10.78
N THR A 81 16.08 6.77 11.41
CA THR A 81 15.99 6.67 12.87
C THR A 81 16.26 5.23 13.32
N PHE A 82 16.49 5.04 14.61
CA PHE A 82 16.73 3.72 15.15
C PHE A 82 16.04 3.51 16.50
N THR A 83 15.78 2.26 16.84
CA THR A 83 15.28 1.80 18.12
C THR A 83 16.23 0.78 18.73
N LEU A 84 16.14 0.58 20.04
CA LEU A 84 16.93 -0.39 20.78
C LEU A 84 16.08 -1.63 21.04
N PRO A 85 16.37 -2.80 20.42
CA PRO A 85 15.61 -4.03 20.65
C PRO A 85 15.58 -4.46 22.11
N SER A 86 16.68 -4.25 22.84
CA SER A 86 16.80 -4.57 24.26
C SER A 86 15.84 -3.78 25.18
N GLN A 87 15.30 -2.67 24.69
CA GLN A 87 14.42 -1.77 25.45
C GLN A 87 12.94 -1.88 25.02
N LEU A 88 12.61 -2.86 24.18
CA LEU A 88 11.23 -3.05 23.71
C LEU A 88 10.31 -3.64 24.79
N SER A 89 10.86 -4.46 25.69
CA SER A 89 10.14 -5.16 26.76
C SER A 89 10.20 -4.46 28.14
N GLY A 90 10.74 -3.25 28.22
CA GLY A 90 10.81 -2.48 29.46
C GLY A 90 9.47 -1.88 29.86
N ASP A 91 9.19 -1.78 31.17
CA ASP A 91 7.99 -1.15 31.70
C ASP A 91 7.98 0.35 31.38
N ILE A 92 6.94 0.81 30.67
CA ILE A 92 6.79 2.20 30.28
C ILE A 92 6.58 3.07 31.54
N GLY A 93 7.39 4.10 31.66
CA GLY A 93 7.34 5.04 32.79
C GLY A 93 8.16 4.64 34.01
N ARG A 94 8.70 3.42 34.05
CA ARG A 94 9.63 2.92 35.08
C ARG A 94 11.03 2.68 34.51
N ASP A 95 11.14 1.85 33.52
CA ASP A 95 12.41 1.44 32.91
C ASP A 95 12.69 2.19 31.61
N VAL A 96 11.65 2.43 30.82
CA VAL A 96 11.73 3.10 29.51
C VAL A 96 10.69 4.20 29.36
N VAL A 97 11.02 5.22 28.60
CA VAL A 97 10.08 6.33 28.28
C VAL A 97 9.04 5.91 27.26
N ALA A 98 9.47 5.08 26.29
CA ALA A 98 8.64 4.46 25.28
C ALA A 98 9.32 3.18 24.80
N PRO A 99 8.59 2.21 24.21
CA PRO A 99 9.16 0.98 23.70
C PRO A 99 10.32 1.24 22.75
N GLY A 100 11.48 0.61 23.00
CA GLY A 100 12.69 0.81 22.19
C GLY A 100 13.47 2.09 22.47
N LEU A 101 13.10 2.88 23.51
CA LEU A 101 13.82 4.09 23.94
C LEU A 101 14.39 3.91 25.37
N GLY A 102 15.68 3.77 25.46
CA GLY A 102 16.43 3.72 26.73
C GLY A 102 17.77 4.45 26.62
N THR A 103 18.64 4.24 27.60
CA THR A 103 20.03 4.69 27.51
C THR A 103 20.72 4.00 26.34
N TYR A 104 21.49 4.74 25.55
CA TYR A 104 22.18 4.22 24.36
C TYR A 104 23.68 4.29 24.51
N ASN A 105 24.33 3.14 24.38
CA ASN A 105 25.78 3.04 24.30
C ASN A 105 26.20 2.53 22.92
N SER A 106 26.82 3.40 22.15
CA SER A 106 27.20 3.15 20.75
C SER A 106 28.17 1.96 20.55
N LYS A 107 28.79 1.43 21.62
CA LYS A 107 29.76 0.34 21.51
C LYS A 107 29.19 -1.03 21.86
N THR A 108 28.13 -1.07 22.61
CA THR A 108 27.57 -2.32 23.19
C THR A 108 26.16 -2.65 22.77
N ASP A 109 25.39 -1.63 22.32
CA ASP A 109 23.97 -1.81 22.07
C ASP A 109 23.70 -2.09 20.60
N ASP A 110 22.95 -3.14 20.33
CA ASP A 110 22.40 -3.41 19.01
C ASP A 110 21.32 -2.40 18.69
N VAL A 111 21.25 -1.97 17.42
CA VAL A 111 20.29 -0.98 16.95
C VAL A 111 19.50 -1.54 15.77
N THR A 112 18.19 -1.32 15.76
CA THR A 112 17.34 -1.59 14.61
C THR A 112 17.04 -0.28 13.87
N ILE A 113 17.50 -0.18 12.64
CA ILE A 113 17.31 1.01 11.80
C ILE A 113 15.88 1.00 11.24
N LYS A 114 15.18 2.11 11.36
CA LYS A 114 13.83 2.31 10.83
C LYS A 114 13.87 3.38 9.73
N ALA A 115 13.83 2.94 8.48
CA ALA A 115 13.88 3.80 7.29
C ALA A 115 12.65 3.66 6.38
N TYR A 116 11.74 2.75 6.69
CA TYR A 116 10.59 2.41 5.84
C TYR A 116 9.69 3.61 5.52
N TYR A 117 9.54 4.57 6.43
CA TYR A 117 8.64 5.71 6.31
C TYR A 117 8.93 6.62 5.09
N GLN A 118 10.16 6.65 4.62
CA GLN A 118 10.54 7.43 3.43
C GLN A 118 9.96 6.82 2.14
N TRP A 119 9.77 5.50 2.13
CA TRP A 119 9.39 4.74 0.94
C TRP A 119 7.91 4.38 0.87
N VAL A 120 7.15 4.64 1.95
CA VAL A 120 5.71 4.31 2.04
C VAL A 120 4.91 4.82 0.83
N PRO A 121 5.01 6.09 0.38
CA PRO A 121 4.23 6.56 -0.76
C PRO A 121 4.56 5.80 -2.05
N PHE A 122 5.84 5.52 -2.28
CA PHE A 122 6.29 4.79 -3.46
C PHE A 122 5.83 3.34 -3.46
N VAL A 123 5.87 2.68 -2.30
CA VAL A 123 5.40 1.30 -2.14
C VAL A 123 3.89 1.22 -2.37
N LEU A 124 3.10 2.13 -1.80
CA LEU A 124 1.64 2.19 -2.01
C LEU A 124 1.30 2.43 -3.49
N PHE A 125 2.00 3.33 -4.15
CA PHE A 125 1.81 3.59 -5.58
C PHE A 125 2.14 2.36 -6.43
N PHE A 126 3.28 1.72 -6.16
CA PHE A 126 3.70 0.52 -6.87
C PHE A 126 2.72 -0.64 -6.68
N GLN A 127 2.24 -0.86 -5.46
CA GLN A 127 1.21 -1.86 -5.18
C GLN A 127 -0.10 -1.56 -5.91
N ALA A 128 -0.55 -0.30 -5.93
CA ALA A 128 -1.74 0.10 -6.70
C ALA A 128 -1.59 -0.26 -8.19
N CYS A 129 -0.41 -0.02 -8.78
CA CYS A 129 -0.11 -0.43 -10.14
C CYS A 129 -0.16 -1.95 -10.31
N LEU A 130 0.44 -2.72 -9.39
CA LEU A 130 0.44 -4.18 -9.44
C LEU A 130 -0.98 -4.76 -9.38
N PHE A 131 -1.87 -4.19 -8.55
CA PHE A 131 -3.27 -4.62 -8.46
C PHE A 131 -4.06 -4.35 -9.74
N TYR A 132 -3.63 -3.40 -10.57
CA TYR A 132 -4.28 -3.08 -11.83
C TYR A 132 -3.81 -3.93 -13.01
N VAL A 133 -2.58 -4.50 -12.95
CA VAL A 133 -1.96 -5.28 -14.04
C VAL A 133 -2.80 -6.47 -14.51
N PRO A 134 -3.35 -7.35 -13.64
CA PRO A 134 -4.13 -8.49 -14.09
C PRO A 134 -5.38 -8.08 -14.90
N HIS A 135 -6.02 -6.97 -14.53
CA HIS A 135 -7.14 -6.41 -15.29
C HIS A 135 -6.74 -5.98 -16.71
N LEU A 136 -5.60 -5.27 -16.84
CA LEU A 136 -5.07 -4.88 -18.16
C LEU A 136 -4.80 -6.08 -19.04
N LEU A 137 -4.21 -7.13 -18.48
CA LEU A 137 -3.93 -8.38 -19.21
C LEU A 137 -5.22 -9.10 -19.62
N CYS A 138 -6.20 -9.19 -18.71
CA CYS A 138 -7.51 -9.75 -19.02
C CYS A 138 -8.17 -9.03 -20.20
N LYS A 139 -8.21 -7.71 -20.15
CA LYS A 139 -8.78 -6.87 -21.18
C LYS A 139 -8.05 -7.01 -22.52
N ALA A 140 -6.72 -7.08 -22.50
CA ALA A 140 -5.91 -7.31 -23.69
C ALA A 140 -6.18 -8.71 -24.31
N TRP A 141 -6.35 -9.74 -23.47
CA TRP A 141 -6.63 -11.10 -23.93
C TRP A 141 -8.07 -11.31 -24.40
N GLU A 142 -9.02 -10.61 -23.81
CA GLU A 142 -10.43 -10.66 -24.23
C GLU A 142 -10.63 -10.10 -25.65
N GLY A 143 -9.92 -9.01 -25.97
CA GLY A 143 -9.95 -8.41 -27.31
C GLY A 143 -11.33 -7.96 -27.79
N GLY A 144 -12.26 -7.68 -26.84
CA GLY A 144 -13.62 -7.23 -27.14
C GLY A 144 -14.55 -8.30 -27.73
N LYS A 145 -14.17 -9.57 -27.71
CA LYS A 145 -14.95 -10.68 -28.30
C LYS A 145 -16.34 -10.84 -27.68
N ILE A 146 -16.43 -10.77 -26.35
CA ILE A 146 -17.71 -10.88 -25.65
C ILE A 146 -18.59 -9.68 -25.98
N THR A 147 -18.03 -8.49 -25.98
CA THR A 147 -18.74 -7.27 -26.38
C THR A 147 -19.27 -7.36 -27.81
N GLY A 148 -18.46 -7.92 -28.73
CA GLY A 148 -18.87 -8.19 -30.11
C GLY A 148 -20.02 -9.17 -30.22
N ILE A 149 -19.97 -10.29 -29.47
CA ILE A 149 -21.02 -11.35 -29.51
C ILE A 149 -22.33 -10.85 -28.91
N ILE A 150 -22.27 -10.06 -27.82
CA ILE A 150 -23.45 -9.57 -27.10
C ILE A 150 -23.95 -8.22 -27.66
N SER A 151 -23.17 -7.59 -28.56
CA SER A 151 -23.56 -6.31 -29.15
C SER A 151 -24.91 -6.43 -29.84
N GLY A 152 -25.82 -5.54 -29.44
CA GLY A 152 -27.18 -5.52 -29.99
C GLY A 152 -28.22 -6.40 -29.25
N LEU A 153 -27.84 -7.26 -28.31
CA LEU A 153 -28.79 -7.99 -27.44
C LEU A 153 -29.22 -7.19 -26.20
N ASN A 154 -28.40 -6.22 -25.81
CA ASN A 154 -28.58 -5.44 -24.58
C ASN A 154 -29.26 -4.09 -24.81
N SER A 155 -29.79 -3.83 -26.01
CA SER A 155 -30.52 -2.57 -26.27
C SER A 155 -31.95 -2.68 -25.74
N ILE A 156 -32.39 -1.64 -25.02
CA ILE A 156 -33.71 -1.57 -24.38
C ILE A 156 -34.84 -1.46 -25.41
N VAL A 157 -34.52 -1.04 -26.64
CA VAL A 157 -35.48 -0.74 -27.75
C VAL A 157 -35.45 -1.82 -28.83
N ILE A 158 -35.24 -3.11 -28.46
CA ILE A 158 -35.32 -4.19 -29.48
C ILE A 158 -36.70 -4.80 -29.45
N ASP A 159 -37.32 -4.90 -30.63
CA ASP A 159 -38.57 -5.62 -30.82
C ASP A 159 -38.41 -7.11 -30.39
N ARG A 160 -39.45 -7.69 -29.85
CA ARG A 160 -39.44 -9.09 -29.34
C ARG A 160 -39.05 -10.10 -30.42
N SER A 161 -39.43 -9.84 -31.66
CA SER A 161 -39.12 -10.69 -32.82
C SER A 161 -37.62 -10.67 -33.16
N ASP A 162 -37.02 -9.47 -33.14
CA ASP A 162 -35.58 -9.30 -33.39
C ASP A 162 -34.72 -9.89 -32.27
N ARG A 163 -35.17 -9.77 -31.03
CA ARG A 163 -34.50 -10.37 -29.88
C ARG A 163 -34.45 -11.89 -29.97
N SER A 164 -35.57 -12.53 -30.34
CA SER A 164 -35.65 -13.98 -30.47
C SER A 164 -34.80 -14.51 -31.63
N SER A 165 -34.70 -13.78 -32.72
CA SER A 165 -33.88 -14.14 -33.87
C SER A 165 -32.38 -14.03 -33.52
N LYS A 166 -31.96 -12.97 -32.84
CA LYS A 166 -30.58 -12.78 -32.38
C LYS A 166 -30.17 -13.82 -31.33
N GLN A 167 -31.10 -14.20 -30.42
CA GLN A 167 -30.86 -15.28 -29.45
C GLN A 167 -30.64 -16.63 -30.15
N LYS A 168 -31.42 -16.95 -31.20
CA LYS A 168 -31.22 -18.18 -32.00
C LYS A 168 -29.88 -18.20 -32.69
N VAL A 169 -29.48 -17.08 -33.34
CA VAL A 169 -28.17 -16.95 -33.99
C VAL A 169 -27.04 -17.13 -32.98
N LEU A 170 -27.16 -16.53 -31.77
CA LEU A 170 -26.17 -16.70 -30.73
C LEU A 170 -26.10 -18.15 -30.22
N ALA A 171 -27.25 -18.79 -30.00
CA ALA A 171 -27.31 -20.20 -29.59
C ALA A 171 -26.65 -21.11 -30.64
N GLN A 172 -26.97 -20.89 -31.94
CA GLN A 172 -26.37 -21.64 -33.03
C GLN A 172 -24.86 -21.42 -33.09
N TYR A 173 -24.38 -20.17 -32.98
CA TYR A 173 -22.96 -19.85 -32.94
C TYR A 173 -22.25 -20.59 -31.79
N LEU A 174 -22.85 -20.64 -30.60
CA LEU A 174 -22.26 -21.32 -29.45
C LEU A 174 -22.20 -22.84 -29.67
N VAL A 175 -23.21 -23.44 -30.28
CA VAL A 175 -23.25 -24.89 -30.62
C VAL A 175 -22.20 -25.22 -31.67
N ASP A 176 -22.12 -24.42 -32.73
CA ASP A 176 -21.18 -24.65 -33.87
C ASP A 176 -19.72 -24.44 -33.45
N ASN A 177 -19.48 -23.64 -32.42
CA ASN A 177 -18.14 -23.33 -31.88
C ASN A 177 -17.84 -24.05 -30.58
N LEU A 178 -18.60 -25.07 -30.19
CA LEU A 178 -18.28 -25.93 -29.07
C LEU A 178 -16.86 -26.54 -29.27
N ASN A 179 -15.97 -26.38 -28.31
CA ASN A 179 -14.55 -26.76 -28.33
C ASN A 179 -13.58 -25.85 -29.12
N THR A 180 -14.04 -24.85 -29.85
CA THR A 180 -13.15 -23.93 -30.58
C THR A 180 -12.60 -22.84 -29.66
N HIS A 181 -13.27 -22.56 -28.55
CA HIS A 181 -12.91 -21.51 -27.60
C HIS A 181 -12.07 -21.99 -26.39
N ASN A 182 -11.49 -23.17 -26.45
CA ASN A 182 -10.70 -23.72 -25.34
C ASN A 182 -9.53 -22.79 -24.93
N ILE A 183 -8.84 -22.20 -25.91
CA ILE A 183 -7.74 -21.25 -25.64
C ILE A 183 -8.25 -20.02 -24.90
N TRP A 184 -9.45 -19.56 -25.23
CA TRP A 184 -10.04 -18.41 -24.55
C TRP A 184 -10.47 -18.74 -23.11
N ALA A 185 -11.05 -19.90 -22.88
CA ALA A 185 -11.37 -20.42 -21.55
C ALA A 185 -10.10 -20.55 -20.68
N VAL A 186 -9.00 -21.06 -21.24
CA VAL A 186 -7.70 -21.14 -20.57
C VAL A 186 -7.18 -19.74 -20.20
N LYS A 187 -7.31 -18.76 -21.06
CA LYS A 187 -6.90 -17.37 -20.77
C LYS A 187 -7.68 -16.77 -19.60
N ILE A 188 -9.00 -17.00 -19.54
CA ILE A 188 -9.82 -16.54 -18.41
C ILE A 188 -9.38 -17.21 -17.12
N PHE A 189 -9.22 -18.53 -17.13
CA PHE A 189 -8.73 -19.27 -15.97
C PHE A 189 -7.35 -18.79 -15.51
N LEU A 190 -6.45 -18.55 -16.45
CA LEU A 190 -5.11 -18.02 -16.16
C LEU A 190 -5.20 -16.61 -15.50
N THR A 191 -6.15 -15.79 -15.91
CA THR A 191 -6.37 -14.49 -15.30
C THR A 191 -6.82 -14.62 -13.84
N GLU A 192 -7.72 -15.55 -13.53
CA GLU A 192 -8.14 -15.82 -12.14
C GLU A 192 -6.95 -16.27 -11.28
N VAL A 193 -6.10 -17.15 -11.81
CA VAL A 193 -4.86 -17.55 -11.14
C VAL A 193 -3.93 -16.36 -10.94
N MET A 194 -3.80 -15.47 -11.93
CA MET A 194 -3.00 -14.25 -11.80
C MET A 194 -3.50 -13.30 -10.71
N TYR A 195 -4.81 -13.14 -10.54
CA TYR A 195 -5.36 -12.36 -9.43
C TYR A 195 -4.91 -12.94 -8.08
N PHE A 196 -5.01 -14.25 -7.92
CA PHE A 196 -4.57 -14.91 -6.69
C PHE A 196 -3.07 -14.76 -6.44
N LEU A 197 -2.23 -15.03 -7.46
CA LEU A 197 -0.78 -14.86 -7.36
C LEU A 197 -0.38 -13.41 -7.06
N ASN A 198 -1.09 -12.44 -7.62
CA ASN A 198 -0.83 -11.03 -7.35
C ASN A 198 -1.08 -10.65 -5.88
N VAL A 199 -2.12 -11.20 -5.25
CA VAL A 199 -2.36 -10.99 -3.80
C VAL A 199 -1.20 -11.56 -2.98
N LEU A 200 -0.78 -12.80 -3.27
CA LEU A 200 0.35 -13.43 -2.57
C LEU A 200 1.65 -12.64 -2.76
N ALA A 201 1.91 -12.18 -3.99
CA ALA A 201 3.07 -11.36 -4.29
C ALA A 201 3.06 -10.03 -3.52
N ASN A 202 1.90 -9.37 -3.41
CA ASN A 202 1.78 -8.13 -2.63
C ASN A 202 1.98 -8.35 -1.13
N ILE A 203 1.46 -9.44 -0.55
CA ILE A 203 1.72 -9.82 0.86
C ILE A 203 3.23 -10.03 1.07
N TYR A 204 3.88 -10.76 0.16
CA TYR A 204 5.31 -10.99 0.23
C TYR A 204 6.12 -9.68 0.10
N LEU A 205 5.73 -8.77 -0.80
CA LEU A 205 6.37 -7.46 -0.96
C LEU A 205 6.28 -6.61 0.30
N ILE A 206 5.12 -6.59 0.99
CA ILE A 206 4.95 -5.89 2.27
C ILE A 206 5.84 -6.52 3.33
N ASP A 207 5.90 -7.84 3.39
CA ASP A 207 6.73 -8.56 4.36
C ASP A 207 8.21 -8.22 4.19
N VAL A 208 8.72 -8.26 2.95
CA VAL A 208 10.10 -7.84 2.62
C VAL A 208 10.32 -6.35 2.93
N PHE A 209 9.35 -5.49 2.63
CA PHE A 209 9.45 -4.07 2.92
C PHE A 209 9.54 -3.74 4.41
N LEU A 210 8.90 -4.55 5.25
CA LEU A 210 8.92 -4.44 6.72
C LEU A 210 9.94 -5.39 7.38
N ASP A 211 10.96 -5.82 6.64
CA ASP A 211 12.07 -6.64 7.13
C ASP A 211 11.64 -8.01 7.71
N GLY A 212 10.57 -8.59 7.13
CA GLY A 212 10.02 -9.90 7.52
C GLY A 212 9.09 -9.88 8.74
N GLU A 213 8.83 -8.70 9.30
CA GLU A 213 7.99 -8.58 10.51
C GLU A 213 6.48 -8.60 10.21
N PHE A 214 6.06 -8.44 8.96
CA PHE A 214 4.63 -8.29 8.61
C PHE A 214 3.81 -9.56 8.90
N ARG A 215 4.32 -10.73 8.57
CA ARG A 215 3.62 -12.01 8.81
C ARG A 215 3.42 -12.29 10.29
N GLN A 216 4.45 -12.03 11.10
CA GLN A 216 4.41 -12.23 12.53
C GLN A 216 3.47 -11.23 13.21
N TYR A 217 3.46 -9.98 12.73
CA TYR A 217 2.57 -8.93 13.20
C TYR A 217 1.09 -9.33 13.12
N GLY A 218 0.63 -9.88 12.00
CA GLY A 218 -0.76 -10.30 11.84
C GLY A 218 -1.18 -11.37 12.86
N LEU A 219 -0.31 -12.32 13.15
CA LEU A 219 -0.55 -13.37 14.14
C LEU A 219 -0.50 -12.83 15.57
N GLU A 220 0.44 -11.96 15.88
CA GLU A 220 0.58 -11.32 17.19
C GLU A 220 -0.62 -10.43 17.52
N VAL A 221 -1.11 -9.64 16.55
CA VAL A 221 -2.31 -8.81 16.74
C VAL A 221 -3.54 -9.68 17.00
N ALA A 222 -3.69 -10.80 16.29
CA ALA A 222 -4.80 -11.72 16.54
C ALA A 222 -4.74 -12.34 17.95
N SER A 223 -3.55 -12.77 18.41
CA SER A 223 -3.37 -13.32 19.76
C SER A 223 -3.51 -12.26 20.87
N MET A 224 -3.19 -10.99 20.55
CA MET A 224 -3.31 -9.89 21.50
C MET A 224 -4.77 -9.55 21.85
N MET A 225 -5.72 -9.89 20.97
CA MET A 225 -7.15 -9.69 21.29
C MET A 225 -7.65 -10.57 22.43
N GLU A 226 -6.93 -11.67 22.74
CA GLU A 226 -7.25 -12.60 23.83
C GLU A 226 -6.43 -12.34 25.10
N ALA A 227 -5.36 -11.51 25.05
CA ALA A 227 -4.47 -11.24 26.16
C ALA A 227 -4.92 -10.08 27.04
N ASP A 228 -4.61 -10.15 28.36
CA ASP A 228 -4.91 -9.09 29.32
C ASP A 228 -4.24 -7.76 28.96
N PRO A 229 -4.94 -6.62 29.09
CA PRO A 229 -4.42 -5.30 28.72
C PRO A 229 -3.16 -4.84 29.48
N GLU A 230 -2.92 -5.36 30.69
CA GLU A 230 -1.82 -4.94 31.56
C GLU A 230 -0.49 -5.60 31.20
N ASP A 231 -0.51 -6.82 30.65
CA ASP A 231 0.71 -7.61 30.37
C ASP A 231 1.14 -7.60 28.88
N ARG A 232 0.43 -6.89 28.02
CA ARG A 232 0.68 -6.94 26.58
C ARG A 232 1.59 -5.81 26.08
N THR A 233 2.65 -6.18 25.38
CA THR A 233 3.42 -5.23 24.57
C THR A 233 2.71 -5.07 23.21
N ASP A 234 2.32 -3.85 22.86
CA ASP A 234 1.66 -3.57 21.59
C ASP A 234 2.61 -3.86 20.40
N PRO A 235 2.31 -4.87 19.55
CA PRO A 235 3.13 -5.21 18.38
C PRO A 235 3.25 -4.02 17.41
N MET A 236 2.25 -3.14 17.36
CA MET A 236 2.28 -1.94 16.53
C MET A 236 3.39 -0.98 16.95
N SER A 237 3.65 -0.86 18.26
CA SER A 237 4.73 0.00 18.79
C SER A 237 6.13 -0.53 18.45
N ARG A 238 6.26 -1.84 18.20
CA ARG A 238 7.52 -2.47 17.76
C ARG A 238 7.82 -2.20 16.30
N ILE A 239 6.83 -2.40 15.43
CA ILE A 239 7.00 -2.26 13.97
C ILE A 239 6.93 -0.78 13.56
N PHE A 240 5.98 -0.04 14.11
CA PHE A 240 5.73 1.37 13.82
C PHE A 240 5.94 2.25 15.06
N PRO A 241 7.17 2.38 15.56
CA PRO A 241 7.45 3.14 16.77
C PRO A 241 7.11 4.62 16.56
N ARG A 242 6.33 5.18 17.49
CA ARG A 242 5.97 6.61 17.48
C ARG A 242 7.15 7.50 17.90
N MET A 243 8.05 6.97 18.73
CA MET A 243 9.25 7.65 19.19
C MET A 243 10.48 6.81 18.85
N THR A 244 11.47 7.46 18.27
CA THR A 244 12.71 6.82 17.81
C THR A 244 13.90 7.69 18.17
N LYS A 245 15.10 7.14 18.04
CA LYS A 245 16.34 7.90 18.23
C LYS A 245 17.00 8.25 16.92
N CYS A 246 17.66 9.40 16.88
CA CYS A 246 18.48 9.84 15.77
C CYS A 246 19.86 10.28 16.29
N THR A 247 20.90 9.98 15.54
CA THR A 247 22.25 10.40 15.86
C THR A 247 22.66 11.55 14.94
N PHE A 248 23.04 12.67 15.51
CA PHE A 248 23.58 13.82 14.79
C PHE A 248 25.02 14.08 15.22
N ASN A 249 25.90 14.25 14.26
CA ASN A 249 27.30 14.53 14.51
C ASN A 249 27.62 16.00 14.15
N LYS A 250 28.22 16.75 15.10
CA LYS A 250 28.75 18.08 14.84
C LYS A 250 30.21 18.20 15.27
N PHE A 251 30.93 19.13 14.68
CA PHE A 251 32.25 19.51 15.17
C PHE A 251 32.09 20.50 16.34
N GLY A 252 32.81 20.23 17.42
CA GLY A 252 32.96 21.17 18.54
C GLY A 252 33.91 22.31 18.20
N PRO A 253 34.05 23.33 19.08
CA PRO A 253 34.93 24.48 18.86
C PRO A 253 36.41 24.14 18.62
N GLY A 254 36.84 23.01 19.18
CA GLY A 254 38.20 22.49 19.00
C GLY A 254 38.41 21.53 17.82
N GLY A 255 37.40 21.45 16.88
CA GLY A 255 37.48 20.51 15.74
C GLY A 255 37.22 19.04 16.11
N THR A 256 36.87 18.74 17.37
CA THR A 256 36.58 17.40 17.81
C THR A 256 35.15 16.99 17.42
N LEU A 257 34.92 15.73 17.00
CA LEU A 257 33.65 15.21 16.66
C LEU A 257 32.77 15.05 17.94
N GLN A 258 31.66 15.77 17.98
CA GLN A 258 30.65 15.63 19.04
C GLN A 258 29.43 14.89 18.48
N ARG A 259 29.14 13.71 19.04
CA ARG A 259 27.97 12.92 18.71
C ARG A 259 26.82 13.27 19.66
N ARG A 260 25.67 13.63 19.12
CA ARG A 260 24.45 13.89 19.87
C ARG A 260 23.36 12.89 19.45
N VAL A 261 22.60 12.43 20.41
CA VAL A 261 21.48 11.52 20.17
C VAL A 261 20.19 12.26 20.54
N PHE A 262 19.27 12.34 19.61
CA PHE A 262 17.97 12.99 19.76
C PHE A 262 16.85 11.95 19.86
N LYS A 263 15.77 12.34 20.52
CA LYS A 263 14.55 11.54 20.62
C LYS A 263 13.49 12.11 19.67
#